data_767a321446329a3ad89584e670278255
#
_entry.id   767a321446329a3ad89584e670278255
#
_cell.length_a   1.000
_cell.length_b   1.000
_cell.length_c   1.000
_cell.angle_alpha   90.00
_cell.angle_beta   90.00
_cell.angle_gamma   90.00
#
_symmetry.space_group_name_H-M   'P 1'
#
loop_
_entity.id
_entity.type
_entity.pdbx_description
1 polymer ?
#
loop_
_entity_poly.entity_id
_entity_poly.type
_entity_poly.pdbx_seq_one_letter_code
_entity_poly.pdbx_strand_id
1 'polypeptide(L)'
;MAVTSGYRAKAKFLMVSPTKVRRVADNVRRKPYPEAIAILENLPHKGAGLLKKAIQSAAANALYQNKNLDEDMLYVKELLVDEGPRLKRLWVRARGRADMLRKRMTHITVVVDEIANTGV
;
A
#
# COMPACT_ATOMS: atom_id res chain seq x y z
N MET A 1 5.05 -1.58 22.79
CA MET A 1 4.85 -1.50 21.37
C MET A 1 4.46 -2.85 20.81
N ALA A 2 3.37 -2.87 20.13
CA ALA A 2 2.92 -4.11 19.56
C ALA A 2 3.83 -4.51 18.41
N VAL A 3 4.42 -5.66 18.50
CA VAL A 3 5.16 -6.22 17.40
C VAL A 3 4.16 -7.01 16.58
N THR A 4 3.86 -6.50 15.41
CA THR A 4 2.98 -7.20 14.51
C THR A 4 3.73 -8.36 13.91
N SER A 5 3.24 -9.56 14.14
CA SER A 5 3.81 -10.71 13.45
C SER A 5 3.45 -10.65 11.99
N GLY A 6 4.33 -11.15 11.15
CA GLY A 6 4.10 -11.16 9.72
C GLY A 6 5.28 -10.61 8.94
N TYR A 7 5.09 -10.46 7.66
CA TYR A 7 6.12 -10.03 6.72
C TYR A 7 5.75 -8.66 6.16
N ARG A 8 6.71 -7.76 6.18
CA ARG A 8 6.46 -6.35 5.95
C ARG A 8 7.13 -5.84 4.69
N ALA A 9 6.49 -4.89 4.03
CA ALA A 9 7.09 -4.08 2.99
C ALA A 9 6.61 -2.65 3.12
N LYS A 10 7.48 -1.71 2.81
CA LYS A 10 7.16 -0.28 2.82
C LYS A 10 7.49 0.33 1.48
N ALA A 11 6.58 1.16 0.99
CA ALA A 11 6.83 2.00 -0.16
C ALA A 11 6.70 3.44 0.30
N LYS A 12 7.76 4.22 0.14
CA LYS A 12 7.81 5.60 0.63
C LYS A 12 7.84 6.60 -0.51
N PHE A 13 7.37 7.80 -0.21
CA PHE A 13 7.45 8.95 -1.12
C PHE A 13 6.74 8.72 -2.45
N LEU A 14 5.60 8.07 -2.40
CA LEU A 14 4.80 7.84 -3.59
C LEU A 14 4.04 9.12 -3.95
N MET A 15 4.06 9.46 -5.22
CA MET A 15 3.44 10.69 -5.72
C MET A 15 1.95 10.50 -5.95
N VAL A 16 1.22 10.29 -4.87
CA VAL A 16 -0.22 10.08 -4.91
C VAL A 16 -0.84 10.58 -3.61
N SER A 17 -2.08 11.03 -3.69
CA SER A 17 -2.79 11.53 -2.51
C SER A 17 -3.14 10.37 -1.56
N PRO A 18 -2.87 10.48 -0.26
CA PRO A 18 -3.23 9.43 0.69
C PRO A 18 -4.72 9.10 0.68
N THR A 19 -5.57 10.10 0.53
CA THR A 19 -7.02 9.89 0.53
C THR A 19 -7.46 8.95 -0.59
N LYS A 20 -6.88 9.15 -1.77
CA LYS A 20 -7.20 8.30 -2.93
C LYS A 20 -6.71 6.88 -2.74
N VAL A 21 -5.53 6.71 -2.14
CA VAL A 21 -4.99 5.39 -1.88
C VAL A 21 -5.79 4.66 -0.80
N ARG A 22 -6.23 5.38 0.23
CA ARG A 22 -7.03 4.78 1.31
C ARG A 22 -8.33 4.18 0.81
N ARG A 23 -8.97 4.83 -0.15
CA ARG A 23 -10.20 4.30 -0.74
C ARG A 23 -9.98 2.94 -1.40
N VAL A 24 -8.87 2.81 -2.09
CA VAL A 24 -8.51 1.55 -2.74
C VAL A 24 -8.09 0.52 -1.69
N ALA A 25 -7.32 0.95 -0.69
CA ALA A 25 -6.83 0.07 0.35
C ALA A 25 -7.96 -0.61 1.14
N ASP A 26 -9.05 0.09 1.35
CA ASP A 26 -10.19 -0.49 2.08
C ASP A 26 -10.79 -1.70 1.39
N ASN A 27 -10.61 -1.80 0.08
CA ASN A 27 -11.14 -2.93 -0.69
C ASN A 27 -10.31 -4.20 -0.54
N VAL A 28 -9.07 -4.09 -0.08
CA VAL A 28 -8.16 -5.23 -0.04
C VAL A 28 -7.66 -5.59 1.36
N ARG A 29 -8.01 -4.78 2.37
CA ARG A 29 -7.62 -5.11 3.74
C ARG A 29 -8.23 -6.42 4.17
N ARG A 30 -7.43 -7.25 4.80
CA ARG A 30 -7.83 -8.54 5.35
C ARG A 30 -8.25 -9.57 4.31
N LYS A 31 -7.97 -9.30 3.04
CA LYS A 31 -8.28 -10.24 1.98
C LYS A 31 -7.12 -11.20 1.75
N PRO A 32 -7.38 -12.43 1.31
CA PRO A 32 -6.31 -13.32 0.89
C PRO A 32 -5.49 -12.69 -0.23
N TYR A 33 -4.21 -13.03 -0.28
CA TYR A 33 -3.30 -12.43 -1.24
C TYR A 33 -3.77 -12.54 -2.70
N PRO A 34 -4.17 -13.72 -3.20
CA PRO A 34 -4.61 -13.82 -4.59
C PRO A 34 -5.84 -12.96 -4.88
N GLU A 35 -6.78 -12.92 -3.94
CA GLU A 35 -7.98 -12.11 -4.09
C GLU A 35 -7.65 -10.62 -4.09
N ALA A 36 -6.75 -10.19 -3.19
CA ALA A 36 -6.34 -8.79 -3.12
C ALA A 36 -5.68 -8.35 -4.43
N ILE A 37 -4.81 -9.16 -4.99
CA ILE A 37 -4.15 -8.84 -6.25
C ILE A 37 -5.17 -8.78 -7.40
N ALA A 38 -6.12 -9.70 -7.44
CA ALA A 38 -7.16 -9.69 -8.47
C ALA A 38 -8.01 -8.43 -8.40
N ILE A 39 -8.39 -8.01 -7.19
CA ILE A 39 -9.16 -6.78 -7.02
C ILE A 39 -8.37 -5.58 -7.53
N LEU A 40 -7.09 -5.48 -7.19
CA LEU A 40 -6.27 -4.35 -7.58
C LEU A 40 -6.01 -4.31 -9.09
N GLU A 41 -5.90 -5.45 -9.74
CA GLU A 41 -5.71 -5.51 -11.18
C GLU A 41 -6.93 -4.99 -11.95
N ASN A 42 -8.11 -5.11 -11.38
CA ASN A 42 -9.33 -4.68 -12.03
C ASN A 42 -9.69 -3.22 -11.78
N LEU A 43 -8.97 -2.55 -10.89
CA LEU A 43 -9.22 -1.14 -10.58
C LEU A 43 -8.35 -0.23 -11.45
N PRO A 44 -8.96 0.79 -12.08
CA PRO A 44 -8.21 1.69 -12.96
C PRO A 44 -7.45 2.79 -12.22
N HIS A 45 -7.40 2.76 -10.92
CA HIS A 45 -6.80 3.82 -10.11
C HIS A 45 -5.28 3.67 -10.06
N LYS A 46 -4.58 4.81 -10.10
CA LYS A 46 -3.13 4.84 -9.93
C LYS A 46 -2.71 4.22 -8.60
N GLY A 47 -3.46 4.50 -7.54
CA GLY A 47 -3.20 3.94 -6.23
C GLY A 47 -3.27 2.42 -6.20
N ALA A 48 -4.12 1.83 -7.02
CA ALA A 48 -4.24 0.38 -7.09
C ALA A 48 -2.95 -0.27 -7.57
N GLY A 49 -2.32 0.29 -8.59
CA GLY A 49 -1.05 -0.22 -9.09
C GLY A 49 0.06 -0.13 -8.05
N LEU A 50 0.11 0.97 -7.30
CA LEU A 50 1.09 1.16 -6.25
C LEU A 50 0.88 0.20 -5.09
N LEU A 51 -0.37 0.00 -4.68
CA LEU A 51 -0.72 -0.96 -3.63
C LEU A 51 -0.39 -2.38 -4.05
N LYS A 52 -0.68 -2.72 -5.30
CA LYS A 52 -0.36 -4.04 -5.83
C LYS A 52 1.14 -4.33 -5.72
N LYS A 53 1.97 -3.39 -6.12
CA LYS A 53 3.42 -3.55 -6.02
C LYS A 53 3.89 -3.71 -4.58
N ALA A 54 3.32 -2.93 -3.66
CA ALA A 54 3.69 -3.01 -2.25
C ALA A 54 3.29 -4.37 -1.66
N ILE A 55 2.11 -4.85 -1.99
CA ILE A 55 1.63 -6.15 -1.51
C ILE A 55 2.46 -7.28 -2.10
N GLN A 56 2.80 -7.20 -3.38
CA GLN A 56 3.66 -8.18 -4.03
C GLN A 56 5.04 -8.21 -3.38
N SER A 57 5.58 -7.05 -3.02
CA SER A 57 6.85 -6.95 -2.34
C SER A 57 6.81 -7.63 -0.97
N ALA A 58 5.74 -7.40 -0.21
CA ALA A 58 5.57 -8.04 1.09
C ALA A 58 5.47 -9.56 0.95
N ALA A 59 4.72 -10.02 -0.04
CA ALA A 59 4.58 -11.46 -0.31
C ALA A 59 5.93 -12.07 -0.70
N ALA A 60 6.71 -11.38 -1.54
CA ALA A 60 8.04 -11.85 -1.91
C ALA A 60 8.95 -11.95 -0.69
N ASN A 61 8.87 -10.99 0.23
CA ASN A 61 9.64 -11.05 1.47
C ASN A 61 9.23 -12.25 2.32
N ALA A 62 7.95 -12.56 2.36
CA ALA A 62 7.45 -13.71 3.09
C ALA A 62 7.99 -15.01 2.53
N LEU A 63 7.94 -15.17 1.23
CA LEU A 63 8.43 -16.38 0.58
C LEU A 63 9.94 -16.52 0.70
N TYR A 64 10.64 -15.40 0.70
CA TYR A 64 12.08 -15.39 0.90
C TYR A 64 12.47 -15.84 2.31
N GLN A 65 11.75 -15.35 3.32
CA GLN A 65 12.04 -15.67 4.71
C GLN A 65 11.58 -17.05 5.13
N ASN A 66 10.51 -17.54 4.53
CA ASN A 66 9.96 -18.85 4.84
C ASN A 66 9.64 -19.59 3.56
N LYS A 67 10.53 -20.44 3.16
CA LYS A 67 10.41 -21.16 1.88
C LYS A 67 9.31 -22.21 1.87
N ASN A 68 8.75 -22.53 3.03
CA ASN A 68 7.64 -23.46 3.11
C ASN A 68 6.29 -22.81 2.84
N LEU A 69 6.28 -21.48 2.71
CA LEU A 69 5.06 -20.76 2.42
C LEU A 69 4.76 -20.73 0.93
N ASP A 70 3.50 -20.65 0.62
CA ASP A 70 2.99 -20.43 -0.72
C ASP A 70 2.20 -19.13 -0.70
N GLU A 71 2.12 -18.46 -1.85
CA GLU A 71 1.37 -17.21 -1.97
C GLU A 71 -0.08 -17.36 -1.54
N ASP A 72 -0.67 -18.52 -1.84
CA ASP A 72 -2.06 -18.80 -1.50
C ASP A 72 -2.31 -18.88 0.00
N MET A 73 -1.26 -19.02 0.78
CA MET A 73 -1.34 -19.08 2.24
C MET A 73 -1.27 -17.71 2.91
N LEU A 74 -1.08 -16.66 2.14
CA LEU A 74 -0.90 -15.31 2.66
C LEU A 74 -2.17 -14.49 2.59
N TYR A 75 -2.32 -13.57 3.53
CA TYR A 75 -3.38 -12.58 3.49
C TYR A 75 -2.83 -11.22 3.89
N VAL A 76 -3.51 -10.17 3.50
CA VAL A 76 -3.13 -8.79 3.84
C VAL A 76 -3.60 -8.53 5.27
N LYS A 77 -2.68 -8.64 6.21
CA LYS A 77 -3.00 -8.48 7.63
C LYS A 77 -3.20 -7.02 8.00
N GLU A 78 -2.27 -6.18 7.57
CA GLU A 78 -2.33 -4.75 7.81
C GLU A 78 -1.95 -4.01 6.55
N LEU A 79 -2.62 -2.91 6.33
CA LEU A 79 -2.35 -2.03 5.20
C LEU A 79 -2.49 -0.61 5.70
N LEU A 80 -1.37 0.04 5.93
CA LEU A 80 -1.32 1.39 6.47
C LEU A 80 -0.96 2.36 5.35
N VAL A 81 -1.76 3.40 5.25
CA VAL A 81 -1.54 4.46 4.28
C VAL A 81 -1.31 5.75 5.06
N ASP A 82 -0.06 6.16 5.11
CA ASP A 82 0.35 7.32 5.87
C ASP A 82 0.63 8.50 4.96
N GLU A 83 0.37 9.69 5.44
CA GLU A 83 0.68 10.90 4.71
C GLU A 83 2.18 11.15 4.78
N GLY A 84 2.79 11.34 3.61
CA GLY A 84 4.20 11.70 3.52
C GLY A 84 4.39 13.21 3.51
N PRO A 85 5.63 13.67 3.31
CA PRO A 85 5.89 15.11 3.23
C PRO A 85 5.21 15.72 2.03
N ARG A 86 4.80 16.97 2.19
CA ARG A 86 4.18 17.72 1.09
C ARG A 86 5.24 18.55 0.41
N LEU A 87 5.32 18.42 -0.91
CA LEU A 87 6.19 19.24 -1.71
C LEU A 87 5.45 20.53 -2.07
N LYS A 88 6.08 21.65 -1.78
CA LYS A 88 5.52 22.96 -2.14
C LYS A 88 6.06 23.34 -3.50
N ARG A 89 5.17 23.71 -4.41
CA ARG A 89 5.52 24.19 -5.74
C ARG A 89 4.89 25.53 -5.97
N LEU A 90 5.66 26.45 -6.52
CA LEU A 90 5.16 27.77 -6.86
C LEU A 90 4.55 27.71 -8.24
N TRP A 91 3.32 28.16 -8.34
CA TRP A 91 2.62 28.25 -9.61
C TRP A 91 2.45 29.71 -9.95
N VAL A 92 3.17 30.19 -10.96
CA VAL A 92 3.10 31.57 -11.39
C VAL A 92 1.86 31.76 -12.24
N ARG A 93 0.99 32.67 -11.80
CA ARG A 93 -0.23 32.99 -12.54
C ARG A 93 -0.09 34.36 -13.19
N ALA A 94 -1.05 34.72 -14.06
CA ALA A 94 -1.05 36.00 -14.76
C ALA A 94 -1.02 37.18 -13.79
N ARG A 95 -0.45 38.30 -14.22
CA ARG A 95 -0.32 39.57 -13.45
C ARG A 95 0.59 39.46 -12.23
N GLY A 96 1.58 38.59 -12.30
CA GLY A 96 2.57 38.50 -11.23
C GLY A 96 2.09 37.79 -9.97
N ARG A 97 0.90 37.21 -9.99
CA ARG A 97 0.41 36.43 -8.87
C ARG A 97 1.00 35.04 -8.92
N ALA A 98 1.32 34.52 -7.74
CA ALA A 98 1.83 33.17 -7.61
C ALA A 98 1.01 32.43 -6.55
N ASP A 99 0.57 31.24 -6.89
CA ASP A 99 -0.12 30.36 -5.95
C ASP A 99 0.84 29.25 -5.55
N MET A 100 0.71 28.80 -4.31
CA MET A 100 1.49 27.69 -3.82
C MET A 100 0.73 26.39 -3.99
N LEU A 101 1.26 25.49 -4.80
CA LEU A 101 0.73 24.15 -4.94
C LEU A 101 1.45 23.21 -4.00
N ARG A 102 0.70 22.35 -3.37
CA ARG A 102 1.25 21.32 -2.50
C ARG A 102 1.01 19.96 -3.14
N LYS A 103 2.10 19.28 -3.45
CA LYS A 103 2.02 17.91 -3.92
C LYS A 103 2.10 16.98 -2.73
N ARG A 104 1.08 16.16 -2.58
CA ARG A 104 1.03 15.20 -1.49
C ARG A 104 1.76 13.94 -1.86
N MET A 105 2.42 13.38 -0.88
CA MET A 105 3.07 12.08 -1.00
C MET A 105 2.45 11.11 -0.02
N THR A 106 2.63 9.84 -0.29
CA THR A 106 2.06 8.77 0.50
C THR A 106 3.12 7.74 0.83
N HIS A 107 3.07 7.23 2.05
CA HIS A 107 3.84 6.07 2.47
C HIS A 107 2.89 4.91 2.68
N ILE A 108 3.20 3.78 2.10
CA ILE A 108 2.39 2.57 2.26
C ILE A 108 3.19 1.54 3.04
N THR A 109 2.58 0.98 4.07
CA THR A 109 3.16 -0.13 4.82
C THR A 109 2.20 -1.31 4.70
N VAL A 110 2.71 -2.43 4.24
CA VAL A 110 1.93 -3.65 4.07
C VAL A 110 2.52 -4.72 4.96
N VAL A 111 1.67 -5.39 5.71
CA VAL A 111 2.05 -6.58 6.48
C VAL A 111 1.18 -7.72 5.97
N VAL A 112 1.83 -8.77 5.47
CA VAL A 112 1.15 -10.01 5.11
C VAL A 112 1.54 -11.07 6.12
N ASP A 113 0.66 -12.01 6.34
CA ASP A 113 0.89 -13.11 7.27
C ASP A 113 0.23 -14.37 6.73
N GLU A 114 0.57 -15.49 7.33
CA GLU A 114 -0.06 -16.76 7.00
C GLU A 114 -1.52 -16.75 7.43
N ILE A 115 -2.38 -17.29 6.58
CA ILE A 115 -3.74 -17.58 6.98
C ILE A 115 -3.63 -18.65 8.04
N ALA A 116 -3.90 -18.26 9.26
CA ALA A 116 -3.80 -19.22 10.34
C ALA A 116 -4.84 -20.29 10.19
N ASN A 117 -4.44 -21.49 10.34
CA ASN A 117 -5.34 -22.60 10.43
C ASN A 117 -6.01 -22.59 11.78
N THR A 118 -6.33 -21.43 12.18
CA THR A 118 -6.82 -21.28 13.50
C THR A 118 -8.27 -21.61 13.55
N GLY A 119 -8.55 -22.35 14.32
CA GLY A 119 -9.86 -22.50 14.70
C GLY A 119 -10.68 -23.13 13.74
N VAL A 120 -9.88 -23.43 13.01
CA VAL A 120 -10.73 -24.20 12.31
C VAL A 120 -11.08 -25.22 13.27
#